data_4386654e5c0d5456a3c88bade54139b5
#
_entry.id   4386654e5c0d5456a3c88bade54139b5
#
_cell.length_a   1.000
_cell.length_b   1.000
_cell.length_c   1.000
_cell.angle_alpha   90.00
_cell.angle_beta   90.00
_cell.angle_gamma   90.00
#
_symmetry.space_group_name_H-M   'P 1'
#
loop_
_entity.id
_entity.type
_entity.pdbx_description
1 polymer ?
#
loop_
_entity_poly.entity_id
_entity_poly.type
_entity_poly.pdbx_seq_one_letter_code
_entity_poly.pdbx_strand_id
1 'polypeptide(L)'
;MRLGLYIVMGVLAAFPAFAQEQPIQSTITAQIDAFRAQDFERAFTYASPTIHQIFRTPENFGGMVATGYPMVVNPAQVEMMDLRTVGGALWQRVRITDQKGQSYLLDYQMIEGPDGWLINAVQLQKSDDVGA
;
A
#
# COMPACT_ATOMS: atom_id res chain seq x y z
N MET A 1 -16.94 -41.93 -25.05
CA MET A 1 -16.75 -41.47 -24.85
C MET A 1 -16.48 -40.75 -24.22
N ARG A 2 -16.46 -40.35 -24.00
CA ARG A 2 -16.08 -39.69 -23.46
C ARG A 2 -15.75 -38.96 -22.74
N LEU A 3 -15.64 -38.68 -22.43
CA LEU A 3 -15.28 -38.06 -21.79
C LEU A 3 -14.95 -37.26 -21.17
N GLY A 4 -14.70 -36.96 -20.96
CA GLY A 4 -14.35 -36.20 -20.48
C GLY A 4 -14.28 -35.45 -19.83
N LEU A 5 -14.38 -35.03 -19.32
CA LEU A 5 -14.29 -34.25 -18.63
C LEU A 5 -13.98 -33.56 -17.92
N TYR A 6 -13.96 -33.17 -17.62
CA TYR A 6 -13.74 -32.54 -16.96
C TYR A 6 -13.50 -31.83 -16.26
N ILE A 7 -13.29 -31.52 -15.76
CA ILE A 7 -13.09 -30.92 -15.03
C ILE A 7 -12.64 -30.10 -14.51
N VAL A 8 -12.62 -29.66 -14.27
CA VAL A 8 -12.18 -28.84 -13.91
C VAL A 8 -12.26 -28.18 -13.05
N MET A 9 -12.39 -28.03 -12.62
CA MET A 9 -12.53 -27.54 -11.82
C MET A 9 -12.13 -26.66 -11.23
N GLY A 10 -12.14 -26.38 -11.00
CA GLY A 10 -12.11 -25.49 -10.57
C GLY A 10 -11.46 -25.03 -9.64
N VAL A 11 -11.02 -24.67 -9.49
CA VAL A 11 -10.32 -24.36 -8.70
C VAL A 11 -10.30 -23.13 -8.31
N LEU A 12 -10.57 -22.71 -8.05
CA LEU A 12 -10.63 -21.66 -7.69
C LEU A 12 -10.34 -21.21 -6.73
N ALA A 13 -10.27 -21.12 -6.49
CA ALA A 13 -10.20 -20.90 -5.53
C ALA A 13 -9.70 -19.92 -4.84
N ALA A 14 -9.46 -19.97 -3.82
CA ALA A 14 -8.92 -19.00 -2.99
C ALA A 14 -7.53 -18.70 -3.44
N PHE A 15 -7.22 -17.47 -3.63
CA PHE A 15 -5.84 -17.10 -3.84
C PHE A 15 -5.14 -17.10 -2.50
N PRO A 16 -3.94 -17.69 -2.43
CA PRO A 16 -3.17 -17.58 -1.20
C PRO A 16 -2.83 -16.13 -0.91
N ALA A 17 -2.60 -15.84 0.35
CA ALA A 17 -2.31 -14.48 0.78
C ALA A 17 -1.12 -13.88 0.04
N PHE A 18 -0.08 -14.67 -0.22
CA PHE A 18 1.10 -14.15 -0.89
C PHE A 18 0.81 -13.74 -2.33
N ALA A 19 -0.25 -14.29 -2.94
CA ALA A 19 -0.64 -13.86 -4.29
C ALA A 19 -1.16 -12.44 -4.30
N GLN A 20 -1.72 -11.96 -3.19
CA GLN A 20 -2.16 -10.58 -3.03
C GLN A 20 -1.04 -9.68 -2.57
N GLU A 21 -0.09 -10.23 -1.83
CA GLU A 21 1.01 -9.44 -1.25
C GLU A 21 1.84 -8.75 -2.31
N GLN A 22 2.21 -9.49 -3.36
CA GLN A 22 3.07 -8.93 -4.40
C GLN A 22 2.48 -7.69 -5.05
N PRO A 23 1.25 -7.75 -5.58
CA PRO A 23 0.68 -6.55 -6.20
C PRO A 23 0.44 -5.42 -5.21
N ILE A 24 0.08 -5.74 -3.98
CA ILE A 24 -0.13 -4.72 -2.95
C ILE A 24 1.19 -4.01 -2.66
N GLN A 25 2.25 -4.78 -2.43
CA GLN A 25 3.56 -4.20 -2.14
C GLN A 25 4.10 -3.41 -3.32
N SER A 26 3.82 -3.86 -4.54
CA SER A 26 4.23 -3.14 -5.74
C SER A 26 3.57 -1.77 -5.83
N THR A 27 2.29 -1.70 -5.50
CA THR A 27 1.59 -0.42 -5.50
C THR A 27 2.20 0.55 -4.49
N ILE A 28 2.46 0.07 -3.28
CA ILE A 28 3.04 0.92 -2.23
C ILE A 28 4.43 1.39 -2.65
N THR A 29 5.25 0.48 -3.15
CA THR A 29 6.59 0.81 -3.61
C THR A 29 6.55 1.84 -4.73
N ALA A 30 5.65 1.66 -5.68
CA ALA A 30 5.51 2.58 -6.81
C ALA A 30 5.13 3.98 -6.33
N GLN A 31 4.25 4.06 -5.35
CA GLN A 31 3.88 5.37 -4.82
C GLN A 31 5.06 6.04 -4.10
N ILE A 32 5.81 5.27 -3.31
CA ILE A 32 6.97 5.82 -2.61
C ILE A 32 8.02 6.28 -3.62
N ASP A 33 8.22 5.52 -4.69
CA ASP A 33 9.16 5.92 -5.74
C ASP A 33 8.72 7.21 -6.41
N ALA A 34 7.40 7.37 -6.61
CA ALA A 34 6.89 8.60 -7.20
C ALA A 34 7.14 9.79 -6.26
N PHE A 35 6.97 9.60 -4.95
CA PHE A 35 7.28 10.66 -3.98
C PHE A 35 8.77 11.01 -4.02
N ARG A 36 9.64 10.00 -4.10
CA ARG A 36 11.07 10.27 -4.18
C ARG A 36 11.42 11.11 -5.40
N ALA A 37 10.70 10.89 -6.48
CA ALA A 37 10.90 11.66 -7.72
C ALA A 37 10.16 12.99 -7.69
N GLN A 38 9.46 13.29 -6.60
CA GLN A 38 8.62 14.49 -6.49
C GLN A 38 7.55 14.53 -7.57
N ASP A 39 7.14 13.37 -8.01
CA ASP A 39 6.09 13.20 -9.02
C ASP A 39 4.76 12.97 -8.29
N PHE A 40 4.17 14.07 -7.82
CA PHE A 40 2.94 13.97 -7.03
C PHE A 40 1.76 13.53 -7.87
N GLU A 41 1.77 13.87 -9.14
CA GLU A 41 0.72 13.42 -10.03
C GLU A 41 0.70 11.90 -10.11
N ARG A 42 1.86 11.31 -10.30
CA ARG A 42 1.97 9.87 -10.36
C ARG A 42 1.64 9.23 -9.02
N ALA A 43 2.14 9.80 -7.93
CA ALA A 43 1.86 9.28 -6.60
C ALA A 43 0.36 9.25 -6.34
N PHE A 44 -0.34 10.26 -6.81
CA PHE A 44 -1.79 10.38 -6.60
C PHE A 44 -2.56 9.30 -7.34
N THR A 45 -2.03 8.79 -8.45
CA THR A 45 -2.72 7.73 -9.21
C THR A 45 -2.83 6.43 -8.42
N TYR A 46 -2.00 6.23 -7.42
CA TYR A 46 -2.05 5.02 -6.60
C TYR A 46 -3.01 5.15 -5.42
N ALA A 47 -3.63 6.31 -5.25
CA ALA A 47 -4.58 6.55 -4.17
C ALA A 47 -6.00 6.23 -4.64
N SER A 48 -6.82 5.85 -3.67
CA SER A 48 -8.20 5.44 -3.94
C SER A 48 -9.07 6.61 -4.38
N PRO A 49 -10.24 6.33 -4.97
CA PRO A 49 -11.17 7.41 -5.30
C PRO A 49 -11.56 8.27 -4.10
N THR A 50 -11.68 7.67 -2.93
CA THR A 50 -12.00 8.44 -1.72
C THR A 50 -10.91 9.47 -1.43
N ILE A 51 -9.65 9.06 -1.56
CA ILE A 51 -8.53 9.98 -1.35
C ILE A 51 -8.57 11.10 -2.38
N HIS A 52 -8.86 10.75 -3.64
CA HIS A 52 -8.98 11.76 -4.69
C HIS A 52 -10.08 12.79 -4.37
N GLN A 53 -11.20 12.32 -3.82
CA GLN A 53 -12.28 13.22 -3.46
C GLN A 53 -11.89 14.15 -2.31
N ILE A 54 -11.11 13.66 -1.37
CA ILE A 54 -10.72 14.46 -0.22
C ILE A 54 -9.71 15.53 -0.60
N PHE A 55 -8.68 15.15 -1.36
CA PHE A 55 -7.57 16.08 -1.62
C PHE A 55 -7.68 16.79 -2.94
N ARG A 56 -8.38 16.21 -3.90
CA ARG A 56 -8.77 16.80 -5.17
C ARG A 56 -7.64 16.96 -6.18
N THR A 57 -6.46 17.40 -5.75
CA THR A 57 -5.34 17.62 -6.66
C THR A 57 -4.10 16.90 -6.16
N PRO A 58 -3.19 16.55 -7.09
CA PRO A 58 -1.91 15.97 -6.66
C PRO A 58 -1.12 16.87 -5.73
N GLU A 59 -1.22 18.19 -5.94
CA GLU A 59 -0.47 19.14 -5.11
C GLU A 59 -0.98 19.13 -3.68
N ASN A 60 -2.30 19.12 -3.50
CA ASN A 60 -2.87 19.03 -2.16
C ASN A 60 -2.49 17.74 -1.48
N PHE A 61 -2.58 16.65 -2.22
CA PHE A 61 -2.23 15.33 -1.71
C PHE A 61 -0.76 15.28 -1.32
N GLY A 62 0.12 15.72 -2.24
CA GLY A 62 1.55 15.73 -1.98
C GLY A 62 1.94 16.59 -0.79
N GLY A 63 1.30 17.76 -0.66
CA GLY A 63 1.56 18.64 0.47
C GLY A 63 1.15 18.01 1.79
N MET A 64 0.03 17.33 1.80
CA MET A 64 -0.42 16.63 3.01
C MET A 64 0.57 15.54 3.39
N VAL A 65 1.00 14.74 2.43
CA VAL A 65 1.92 13.65 2.72
C VAL A 65 3.26 14.21 3.20
N ALA A 66 3.77 15.24 2.55
CA ALA A 66 5.05 15.84 2.93
C ALA A 66 5.00 16.40 4.35
N THR A 67 3.85 16.89 4.77
CA THR A 67 3.68 17.47 6.10
C THR A 67 3.40 16.41 7.15
N GLY A 68 2.50 15.49 6.85
CA GLY A 68 2.05 14.52 7.82
C GLY A 68 2.84 13.23 7.86
N TYR A 69 3.48 12.88 6.74
CA TYR A 69 4.21 11.62 6.60
C TYR A 69 5.55 11.87 5.91
N PRO A 70 6.39 12.73 6.47
CA PRO A 70 7.62 13.11 5.76
C PRO A 70 8.55 11.92 5.50
N MET A 71 8.48 10.88 6.33
CA MET A 71 9.30 9.70 6.14
C MET A 71 8.97 8.96 4.83
N VAL A 72 7.77 9.16 4.29
CA VAL A 72 7.34 8.49 3.07
C VAL A 72 7.92 9.15 1.83
N VAL A 73 8.20 10.45 1.92
CA VAL A 73 8.64 11.22 0.76
C VAL A 73 10.08 10.91 0.39
N ASN A 74 10.92 10.64 1.37
CA ASN A 74 12.33 10.36 1.10
C ASN A 74 12.87 9.37 2.12
N PRO A 75 12.41 8.13 2.09
CA PRO A 75 12.90 7.13 3.04
C PRO A 75 14.30 6.68 2.70
N ALA A 76 15.08 6.37 3.74
CA ALA A 76 16.36 5.70 3.55
C ALA A 76 16.15 4.21 3.34
N GLN A 77 15.09 3.65 3.93
CA GLN A 77 14.86 2.22 3.86
C GLN A 77 13.36 1.93 3.96
N VAL A 78 12.88 0.98 3.18
CA VAL A 78 11.48 0.57 3.19
C VAL A 78 11.47 -0.95 3.33
N GLU A 79 10.75 -1.44 4.32
CA GLU A 79 10.67 -2.88 4.57
C GLU A 79 9.20 -3.28 4.64
N MET A 80 8.78 -4.14 3.72
CA MET A 80 7.42 -4.67 3.77
C MET A 80 7.32 -5.72 4.86
N MET A 81 6.28 -5.61 5.67
CA MET A 81 6.07 -6.55 6.76
C MET A 81 4.81 -7.35 6.47
N ASP A 82 4.06 -7.76 7.49
CA ASP A 82 2.94 -8.66 7.25
C ASP A 82 1.73 -7.94 6.67
N LEU A 83 0.97 -8.70 5.92
CA LEU A 83 -0.33 -8.29 5.39
C LEU A 83 -1.39 -8.95 6.24
N ARG A 84 -2.33 -8.16 6.75
CA ARG A 84 -3.35 -8.67 7.67
C ARG A 84 -4.73 -8.22 7.23
N THR A 85 -5.71 -9.07 7.54
CA THR A 85 -7.10 -8.73 7.37
C THR A 85 -7.67 -8.37 8.74
N VAL A 86 -8.18 -7.15 8.87
CA VAL A 86 -8.77 -6.67 10.11
C VAL A 86 -10.12 -6.07 9.78
N GLY A 87 -11.19 -6.65 10.34
CA GLY A 87 -12.53 -6.14 10.11
C GLY A 87 -12.91 -6.10 8.63
N GLY A 88 -12.43 -7.07 7.87
CA GLY A 88 -12.73 -7.15 6.45
C GLY A 88 -11.85 -6.29 5.57
N ALA A 89 -10.98 -5.47 6.14
CA ALA A 89 -10.08 -4.62 5.36
C ALA A 89 -8.68 -5.21 5.37
N LEU A 90 -7.97 -5.00 4.25
CA LEU A 90 -6.60 -5.47 4.10
C LEU A 90 -5.64 -4.36 4.49
N TRP A 91 -4.70 -4.69 5.35
CA TRP A 91 -3.71 -3.74 5.85
C TRP A 91 -2.32 -4.30 5.65
N GLN A 92 -1.51 -3.58 4.90
CA GLN A 92 -0.10 -3.94 4.70
C GLN A 92 0.76 -3.11 5.63
N ARG A 93 1.49 -3.78 6.50
CA ARG A 93 2.41 -3.08 7.41
C ARG A 93 3.73 -2.85 6.71
N VAL A 94 4.28 -1.65 6.90
CA VAL A 94 5.53 -1.24 6.29
C VAL A 94 6.37 -0.55 7.34
N ARG A 95 7.64 -0.94 7.44
CA ARG A 95 8.60 -0.19 8.26
C ARG A 95 9.36 0.75 7.36
N ILE A 96 9.36 2.02 7.71
CA ILE A 96 10.08 3.04 6.96
C ILE A 96 11.11 3.66 7.88
N THR A 97 12.35 3.71 7.43
CA THR A 97 13.43 4.36 8.15
C THR A 97 13.78 5.64 7.41
N ASP A 98 13.81 6.76 8.13
CA ASP A 98 14.09 8.04 7.48
C ASP A 98 15.61 8.25 7.35
N GLN A 99 15.99 9.40 6.79
CA GLN A 99 17.40 9.68 6.53
C GLN A 99 18.21 9.87 7.79
N LYS A 100 17.54 10.08 8.92
CA LYS A 100 18.22 10.22 10.21
C LYS A 100 18.30 8.90 10.96
N GLY A 101 17.81 7.82 10.36
CA GLY A 101 17.88 6.51 10.99
C GLY A 101 16.71 6.17 11.90
N GLN A 102 15.70 7.02 11.95
CA GLN A 102 14.54 6.76 12.78
C GLN A 102 13.55 5.90 12.04
N SER A 103 13.00 4.89 12.72
CA SER A 103 12.06 3.95 12.11
C SER A 103 10.63 4.26 12.51
N TYR A 104 9.73 4.01 11.58
CA TYR A 104 8.30 4.21 11.74
C TYR A 104 7.56 2.99 11.22
N LEU A 105 6.46 2.65 11.85
CA LEU A 105 5.56 1.62 11.34
C LEU A 105 4.32 2.27 10.78
N LEU A 106 4.03 1.96 9.53
CA LEU A 106 2.85 2.47 8.86
C LEU A 106 1.99 1.29 8.43
N ASP A 107 0.68 1.45 8.56
CA ASP A 107 -0.27 0.46 8.08
C ASP A 107 -1.05 1.07 6.92
N TYR A 108 -0.91 0.44 5.77
CA TYR A 108 -1.56 0.87 4.54
C TYR A 108 -2.81 0.06 4.31
N GLN A 109 -3.95 0.73 4.27
CA GLN A 109 -5.20 0.05 3.93
C GLN A 109 -5.33 -0.02 2.41
N MET A 110 -5.50 -1.22 1.90
CA MET A 110 -5.50 -1.45 0.47
C MET A 110 -6.88 -1.89 0.01
N ILE A 111 -7.29 -1.37 -1.13
CA ILE A 111 -8.52 -1.80 -1.77
C ILE A 111 -8.23 -2.15 -3.21
N GLU A 112 -9.06 -3.01 -3.76
CA GLU A 112 -8.91 -3.43 -5.15
C GLU A 112 -9.66 -2.44 -6.05
N GLY A 113 -8.95 -1.90 -7.03
CA GLY A 113 -9.56 -1.02 -8.01
C GLY A 113 -9.69 -1.74 -9.35
N PRO A 114 -10.25 -1.07 -10.37
CA PRO A 114 -10.41 -1.70 -11.68
C PRO A 114 -9.09 -2.02 -12.37
N ASP A 115 -8.05 -1.28 -12.07
CA ASP A 115 -6.75 -1.46 -12.72
C ASP A 115 -5.67 -1.95 -11.76
N GLY A 116 -6.05 -2.37 -10.55
CA GLY A 116 -5.09 -2.86 -9.60
C GLY A 116 -5.36 -2.35 -8.20
N TRP A 117 -4.43 -2.59 -7.31
CA TRP A 117 -4.58 -2.22 -5.90
C TRP A 117 -4.37 -0.73 -5.72
N LEU A 118 -5.14 -0.15 -4.80
CA LEU A 118 -5.09 1.28 -4.49
C LEU A 118 -4.97 1.47 -2.99
N ILE A 119 -4.32 2.56 -2.61
CA ILE A 119 -4.12 2.92 -1.21
C ILE A 119 -5.30 3.77 -0.77
N ASN A 120 -6.01 3.29 0.27
CA ASN A 120 -7.21 3.96 0.76
C ASN A 120 -6.98 4.72 2.05
N ALA A 121 -5.99 4.33 2.82
CA ALA A 121 -5.68 4.99 4.09
C ALA A 121 -4.29 4.58 4.53
N VAL A 122 -3.66 5.40 5.34
CA VAL A 122 -2.38 5.08 5.96
C VAL A 122 -2.48 5.51 7.41
N GLN A 123 -2.08 4.62 8.32
CA GLN A 123 -2.04 4.91 9.75
C GLN A 123 -0.62 4.79 10.25
N LEU A 124 -0.17 5.82 10.92
CA LEU A 124 1.15 5.81 11.55
C LEU A 124 1.00 5.20 12.94
N GLN A 125 1.74 4.14 13.19
CA GLN A 125 1.75 3.49 14.48
C GLN A 125 2.76 4.16 15.40
N LYS A 126 2.58 4.00 16.69
CA LYS A 126 3.50 4.58 17.65
C LYS A 126 4.84 3.87 17.60
N SER A 127 5.89 4.64 17.49
CA SER A 127 7.22 4.07 17.35
C SER A 127 7.71 3.40 18.63
N ASP A 128 7.24 3.80 19.78
CA ASP A 128 7.68 3.18 21.02
C ASP A 128 7.29 1.70 21.10
N ASP A 129 6.23 1.32 20.42
CA ASP A 129 5.86 -0.09 20.36
C ASP A 129 6.92 -0.91 19.68
N VAL A 130 7.73 -0.30 18.88
CA VAL A 130 8.75 -0.96 18.11
C VAL A 130 10.03 -1.10 18.93
N GLY A 131 10.30 -0.09 19.71
CA GLY A 131 11.53 -0.06 20.46
C GLY A 131 11.61 -1.08 21.56
N ALA A 132 10.51 -1.56 21.97
CA ALA A 132 10.44 -2.49 23.09
C ALA A 132 11.14 -3.80 22.83
#